data_c15b46cae672d78ea13cf759ea6cddf8
#
_entry.id   c15b46cae672d78ea13cf759ea6cddf8
#
_cell.length_a   1.000
_cell.length_b   1.000
_cell.length_c   1.000
_cell.angle_alpha   90.00
_cell.angle_beta   90.00
_cell.angle_gamma   90.00
#
_symmetry.space_group_name_H-M   'P 1'
#
loop_
_entity.id
_entity.type
_entity.pdbx_description
1 polymer ?
#
loop_
_entity_poly.entity_id
_entity_poly.type
_entity_poly.pdbx_seq_one_letter_code
_entity_poly.pdbx_strand_id
1 'polypeptide(L)'
;MSKNDVPFVNEVEEFNSTMGKPNNYEPTIPEKKEWQFVYNFILEELEEYKEACEKGDIVEILDALCDITYVSLGNGAMLHGLKDKVRPAYQEVQASNMSKACTSEEEAQETVEVRSKEQGEACHYEKVGKYYIVYRTRDKKVMKNINYFRPDLS
;
A
#
# COMPACT_ATOMS: atom_id res chain seq x y z
N MET A 1 -9.72 19.32 12.17
CA MET A 1 -9.43 18.10 11.39
C MET A 1 -9.57 16.88 12.32
N SER A 2 -10.32 15.86 11.92
CA SER A 2 -10.40 14.62 12.68
C SER A 2 -9.03 13.93 12.71
N LYS A 3 -8.72 13.19 13.78
CA LYS A 3 -7.48 12.41 13.90
C LYS A 3 -7.31 11.38 12.74
N ASN A 4 -8.41 10.99 12.13
CA ASN A 4 -8.46 10.02 11.05
C ASN A 4 -8.54 10.65 9.65
N ASP A 5 -8.52 11.97 9.54
CA ASP A 5 -8.57 12.66 8.26
C ASP A 5 -7.34 12.37 7.42
N VAL A 6 -7.60 12.15 6.14
CA VAL A 6 -6.57 12.02 5.10
C VAL A 6 -6.85 13.11 4.06
N PRO A 7 -6.02 14.14 3.94
CA PRO A 7 -6.29 15.30 3.11
C PRO A 7 -6.71 14.96 1.68
N PHE A 8 -5.99 14.05 1.02
CA PHE A 8 -6.30 13.68 -0.37
C PHE A 8 -7.64 12.92 -0.52
N VAL A 9 -8.14 12.24 0.51
CA VAL A 9 -9.49 11.64 0.50
C VAL A 9 -10.55 12.74 0.65
N ASN A 10 -10.30 13.73 1.52
CA ASN A 10 -11.19 14.89 1.68
C ASN A 10 -11.30 15.71 0.39
N GLU A 11 -10.20 15.87 -0.33
CA GLU A 11 -10.17 16.58 -1.61
C GLU A 11 -11.00 15.86 -2.68
N VAL A 12 -10.96 14.53 -2.71
CA VAL A 12 -11.82 13.75 -3.62
C VAL A 12 -13.29 13.84 -3.23
N GLU A 13 -13.59 13.82 -1.92
CA GLU A 13 -14.96 14.06 -1.44
C GLU A 13 -15.50 15.42 -1.91
N GLU A 14 -14.69 16.47 -1.77
CA GLU A 14 -15.00 17.81 -2.25
C GLU A 14 -15.23 17.82 -3.76
N PHE A 15 -14.31 17.21 -4.52
CA PHE A 15 -14.45 17.09 -5.97
C PHE A 15 -15.76 16.40 -6.36
N ASN A 16 -16.05 15.25 -5.76
CA ASN A 16 -17.28 14.51 -6.04
C ASN A 16 -18.51 15.35 -5.75
N SER A 17 -18.54 16.03 -4.60
CA SER A 17 -19.65 16.89 -4.21
C SER A 17 -19.83 18.06 -5.21
N THR A 18 -18.72 18.67 -5.61
CA THR A 18 -18.73 19.79 -6.59
C THR A 18 -19.23 19.35 -7.97
N MET A 19 -18.84 18.14 -8.39
CA MET A 19 -19.19 17.60 -9.70
C MET A 19 -20.53 16.83 -9.72
N GLY A 20 -21.27 16.84 -8.61
CA GLY A 20 -22.54 16.13 -8.50
C GLY A 20 -22.41 14.61 -8.50
N LYS A 21 -21.26 14.08 -8.08
CA LYS A 21 -21.00 12.65 -7.95
C LYS A 21 -21.33 12.17 -6.54
N PRO A 22 -21.78 10.91 -6.37
CA PRO A 22 -22.12 10.40 -5.05
C PRO A 22 -20.88 10.14 -4.21
N ASN A 23 -21.03 10.35 -2.90
CA ASN A 23 -20.09 9.92 -1.88
C ASN A 23 -20.80 8.93 -0.95
N ASN A 24 -20.15 7.81 -0.64
CA ASN A 24 -20.64 6.85 0.34
C ASN A 24 -19.91 7.03 1.67
N TYR A 25 -20.64 6.89 2.77
CA TYR A 25 -20.10 7.07 4.12
C TYR A 25 -20.19 5.81 4.99
N GLU A 26 -20.93 4.81 4.51
CA GLU A 26 -21.03 3.51 5.15
C GLU A 26 -20.33 2.45 4.32
N PRO A 27 -19.57 1.53 4.95
CA PRO A 27 -18.88 0.46 4.23
C PRO A 27 -19.82 -0.31 3.31
N THR A 28 -19.49 -0.33 2.03
CA THR A 28 -20.34 -0.96 1.01
C THR A 28 -19.53 -1.53 -0.13
N ILE A 29 -20.09 -2.57 -0.76
CA ILE A 29 -19.63 -3.08 -2.05
C ILE A 29 -20.71 -2.70 -3.07
N PRO A 30 -20.48 -1.63 -3.87
CA PRO A 30 -21.47 -1.17 -4.84
C PRO A 30 -21.62 -2.15 -6.00
N GLU A 31 -22.53 -1.83 -6.92
CA GLU A 31 -22.73 -2.63 -8.13
C GLU A 31 -21.44 -2.73 -8.98
N LYS A 32 -21.31 -3.82 -9.71
CA LYS A 32 -20.12 -4.10 -10.53
C LYS A 32 -19.72 -2.94 -11.44
N LYS A 33 -20.68 -2.31 -12.10
CA LYS A 33 -20.39 -1.18 -13.02
C LYS A 33 -19.71 -0.01 -12.31
N GLU A 34 -20.02 0.23 -11.05
CA GLU A 34 -19.48 1.35 -10.28
C GLU A 34 -18.03 1.08 -9.84
N TRP A 35 -17.75 -0.08 -9.24
CA TRP A 35 -16.37 -0.38 -8.85
C TRP A 35 -15.48 -0.72 -10.04
N GLN A 36 -16.06 -1.24 -11.13
CA GLN A 36 -15.31 -1.45 -12.37
C GLN A 36 -14.89 -0.15 -13.01
N PHE A 37 -15.68 0.91 -12.86
CA PHE A 37 -15.31 2.25 -13.31
C PHE A 37 -14.06 2.77 -12.59
N VAL A 38 -13.99 2.64 -11.26
CA VAL A 38 -12.81 2.98 -10.49
C VAL A 38 -11.61 2.08 -10.84
N TYR A 39 -11.84 0.79 -11.01
CA TYR A 39 -10.81 -0.15 -11.47
C TYR A 39 -10.19 0.29 -12.81
N ASN A 40 -11.01 0.66 -13.77
CA ASN A 40 -10.53 1.12 -15.08
C ASN A 40 -9.72 2.41 -14.98
N PHE A 41 -10.10 3.35 -14.12
CA PHE A 41 -9.31 4.56 -13.88
C PHE A 41 -7.94 4.23 -13.28
N ILE A 42 -7.90 3.35 -12.28
CA ILE A 42 -6.62 2.94 -11.68
C ILE A 42 -5.71 2.30 -12.74
N LEU A 43 -6.28 1.48 -13.60
CA LEU A 43 -5.54 0.82 -14.68
C LEU A 43 -5.00 1.84 -15.69
N GLU A 44 -5.80 2.84 -16.09
CA GLU A 44 -5.40 3.92 -16.98
C GLU A 44 -4.22 4.71 -16.43
N GLU A 45 -4.31 5.15 -15.16
CA GLU A 45 -3.23 5.89 -14.50
C GLU A 45 -1.97 5.04 -14.30
N LEU A 46 -2.13 3.74 -14.08
CA LEU A 46 -1.01 2.81 -14.00
C LEU A 46 -0.26 2.68 -15.33
N GLU A 47 -0.97 2.62 -16.45
CA GLU A 47 -0.36 2.62 -17.78
C GLU A 47 0.33 3.95 -18.10
N GLU A 48 -0.25 5.08 -17.71
CA GLU A 48 0.39 6.40 -17.84
C GLU A 48 1.69 6.49 -17.04
N TYR A 49 1.72 5.97 -15.81
CA TYR A 49 2.94 5.87 -15.01
C TYR A 49 4.04 5.09 -15.76
N LYS A 50 3.68 3.94 -16.32
CA LYS A 50 4.61 3.11 -17.09
C LYS A 50 5.17 3.85 -18.30
N GLU A 51 4.29 4.49 -19.09
CA GLU A 51 4.70 5.27 -20.26
C GLU A 51 5.62 6.45 -19.88
N ALA A 52 5.32 7.15 -18.80
CA ALA A 52 6.15 8.23 -18.30
C ALA A 52 7.54 7.74 -17.90
N CYS A 53 7.64 6.57 -17.26
CA CYS A 53 8.91 5.94 -16.93
C CYS A 53 9.71 5.56 -18.20
N GLU A 54 9.04 4.98 -19.19
CA GLU A 54 9.68 4.60 -20.46
C GLU A 54 10.20 5.82 -21.23
N LYS A 55 9.51 6.95 -21.14
CA LYS A 55 9.95 8.23 -21.72
C LYS A 55 11.02 8.95 -20.89
N GLY A 56 11.20 8.58 -19.63
CA GLY A 56 12.11 9.26 -18.70
C GLY A 56 11.62 10.65 -18.29
N ASP A 57 10.30 10.89 -18.29
CA ASP A 57 9.70 12.18 -17.95
C ASP A 57 9.30 12.21 -16.48
N ILE A 58 10.10 12.89 -15.66
CA ILE A 58 9.90 12.96 -14.21
C ILE A 58 8.63 13.75 -13.82
N VAL A 59 8.20 14.70 -14.64
CA VAL A 59 7.00 15.48 -14.38
C VAL A 59 5.77 14.61 -14.61
N GLU A 60 5.72 13.89 -15.73
CA GLU A 60 4.66 12.94 -16.03
C GLU A 60 4.62 11.79 -15.03
N ILE A 61 5.77 11.32 -14.53
CA ILE A 61 5.84 10.31 -13.44
C ILE A 61 5.16 10.84 -12.18
N LEU A 62 5.45 12.08 -11.79
CA LEU A 62 4.84 12.68 -10.59
C LEU A 62 3.33 12.84 -10.77
N ASP A 63 2.89 13.30 -11.93
CA ASP A 63 1.48 13.45 -12.26
C ASP A 63 0.73 12.12 -12.14
N ALA A 64 1.25 11.09 -12.81
CA ALA A 64 0.67 9.75 -12.75
C ALA A 64 0.59 9.18 -11.33
N LEU A 65 1.62 9.39 -10.49
CA LEU A 65 1.60 8.94 -9.09
C LEU A 65 0.53 9.68 -8.27
N CYS A 66 0.34 10.98 -8.52
CA CYS A 66 -0.74 11.75 -7.89
C CYS A 66 -2.11 11.24 -8.35
N ASP A 67 -2.29 11.00 -9.64
CA ASP A 67 -3.54 10.49 -10.19
C ASP A 67 -3.87 9.07 -9.72
N ILE A 68 -2.88 8.18 -9.64
CA ILE A 68 -3.06 6.86 -9.02
C ILE A 68 -3.58 7.01 -7.58
N THR A 69 -3.02 7.91 -6.78
CA THR A 69 -3.48 8.16 -5.41
C THR A 69 -4.89 8.71 -5.39
N TYR A 70 -5.19 9.65 -6.27
CA TYR A 70 -6.49 10.28 -6.41
C TYR A 70 -7.58 9.26 -6.73
N VAL A 71 -7.36 8.40 -7.71
CA VAL A 71 -8.36 7.41 -8.15
C VAL A 71 -8.41 6.18 -7.26
N SER A 72 -7.30 5.72 -6.69
CA SER A 72 -7.27 4.52 -5.84
C SER A 72 -7.78 4.81 -4.43
N LEU A 73 -7.00 5.48 -3.59
CA LEU A 73 -7.40 5.78 -2.22
C LEU A 73 -8.49 6.85 -2.14
N GLY A 74 -8.47 7.86 -3.03
CA GLY A 74 -9.49 8.89 -3.05
C GLY A 74 -10.85 8.37 -3.50
N ASN A 75 -10.98 8.06 -4.78
CA ASN A 75 -12.25 7.56 -5.34
C ASN A 75 -12.65 6.21 -4.74
N GLY A 76 -11.69 5.32 -4.52
CA GLY A 76 -11.95 4.01 -3.92
C GLY A 76 -12.53 4.13 -2.51
N ALA A 77 -11.94 4.97 -1.66
CA ALA A 77 -12.44 5.18 -0.30
C ALA A 77 -13.84 5.78 -0.28
N MET A 78 -14.10 6.77 -1.15
CA MET A 78 -15.42 7.40 -1.22
C MET A 78 -16.47 6.46 -1.81
N LEU A 79 -16.11 5.67 -2.80
CA LEU A 79 -17.02 4.69 -3.40
C LEU A 79 -17.44 3.60 -2.40
N HIS A 80 -16.50 3.13 -1.60
CA HIS A 80 -16.73 2.02 -0.66
C HIS A 80 -17.14 2.49 0.75
N GLY A 81 -17.29 3.80 0.98
CA GLY A 81 -17.65 4.34 2.29
C GLY A 81 -16.58 4.12 3.37
N LEU A 82 -15.31 4.19 2.98
CA LEU A 82 -14.16 3.86 3.84
C LEU A 82 -13.35 5.09 4.26
N LYS A 83 -13.83 6.30 4.04
CA LYS A 83 -13.12 7.55 4.32
C LYS A 83 -12.43 7.53 5.70
N ASP A 84 -13.21 7.25 6.74
CA ASP A 84 -12.72 7.28 8.13
C ASP A 84 -11.86 6.05 8.51
N LYS A 85 -11.78 5.07 7.60
CA LYS A 85 -11.00 3.83 7.80
C LYS A 85 -9.62 3.89 7.16
N VAL A 86 -9.40 4.75 6.18
CA VAL A 86 -8.14 4.79 5.41
C VAL A 86 -6.94 5.04 6.32
N ARG A 87 -7.00 6.04 7.20
CA ARG A 87 -5.86 6.38 8.06
C ARG A 87 -5.48 5.25 9.03
N PRO A 88 -6.40 4.73 9.85
CA PRO A 88 -6.08 3.64 10.75
C PRO A 88 -5.64 2.37 10.00
N ALA A 89 -6.29 2.02 8.88
CA ALA A 89 -5.90 0.88 8.07
C ALA A 89 -4.49 1.03 7.50
N TYR A 90 -4.13 2.21 7.02
CA TYR A 90 -2.79 2.47 6.50
C TYR A 90 -1.73 2.36 7.61
N GLN A 91 -2.05 2.81 8.83
CA GLN A 91 -1.17 2.66 9.99
C GLN A 91 -0.96 1.18 10.36
N GLU A 92 -2.00 0.36 10.29
CA GLU A 92 -1.90 -1.10 10.47
C GLU A 92 -1.02 -1.74 9.39
N VAL A 93 -1.20 -1.36 8.14
CA VAL A 93 -0.35 -1.83 7.04
C VAL A 93 1.12 -1.42 7.26
N GLN A 94 1.37 -0.20 7.70
CA GLN A 94 2.71 0.27 8.02
C GLN A 94 3.33 -0.53 9.17
N ALA A 95 2.60 -0.73 10.26
CA ALA A 95 3.06 -1.53 11.39
C ALA A 95 3.39 -2.98 10.97
N SER A 96 2.50 -3.57 10.17
CA SER A 96 2.73 -4.89 9.58
C SER A 96 3.99 -4.94 8.71
N ASN A 97 4.19 -3.94 7.86
CA ASN A 97 5.40 -3.86 7.03
C ASN A 97 6.68 -3.72 7.87
N MET A 98 6.65 -2.90 8.89
CA MET A 98 7.78 -2.73 9.81
C MET A 98 8.07 -3.99 10.61
N SER A 99 7.07 -4.82 10.90
CA SER A 99 7.26 -6.09 11.59
C SER A 99 8.04 -7.14 10.78
N LYS A 100 8.35 -6.87 9.52
CA LYS A 100 9.27 -7.70 8.72
C LYS A 100 10.71 -7.60 9.20
N ALA A 101 11.10 -6.48 9.83
CA ALA A 101 12.44 -6.27 10.36
C ALA A 101 12.65 -7.05 11.66
N CYS A 102 13.81 -7.70 11.80
CA CYS A 102 14.21 -8.33 13.05
C CYS A 102 14.84 -7.30 14.00
N THR A 103 14.61 -7.45 15.28
CA THR A 103 15.10 -6.53 16.32
C THR A 103 16.37 -7.03 17.03
N SER A 104 16.74 -8.30 16.81
CA SER A 104 17.96 -8.92 17.34
C SER A 104 18.62 -9.81 16.29
N GLU A 105 19.90 -10.06 16.47
CA GLU A 105 20.66 -10.95 15.59
C GLU A 105 20.16 -12.39 15.70
N GLU A 106 19.81 -12.85 16.90
CA GLU A 106 19.26 -14.17 17.15
C GLU A 106 17.94 -14.38 16.38
N GLU A 107 17.04 -13.39 16.41
CA GLU A 107 15.78 -13.41 15.65
C GLU A 107 16.05 -13.48 14.15
N ALA A 108 17.06 -12.74 13.68
CA ALA A 108 17.45 -12.76 12.26
C ALA A 108 18.02 -14.11 11.83
N GLN A 109 18.88 -14.73 12.64
CA GLN A 109 19.44 -16.05 12.38
C GLN A 109 18.35 -17.12 12.30
N GLU A 110 17.43 -17.11 13.23
CA GLU A 110 16.28 -18.03 13.25
C GLU A 110 15.38 -17.81 12.02
N THR A 111 15.15 -16.55 11.66
CA THR A 111 14.38 -16.19 10.46
C THR A 111 15.06 -16.68 9.19
N VAL A 112 16.39 -16.55 9.09
CA VAL A 112 17.16 -17.08 7.94
C VAL A 112 16.99 -18.58 7.81
N GLU A 113 17.09 -19.34 8.90
CA GLU A 113 16.91 -20.78 8.89
C GLU A 113 15.52 -21.18 8.39
N VAL A 114 14.49 -20.57 8.96
CA VAL A 114 13.09 -20.88 8.63
C VAL A 114 12.80 -20.51 7.18
N ARG A 115 13.18 -19.30 6.74
CA ARG A 115 12.86 -18.83 5.37
C ARG A 115 13.66 -19.59 4.31
N SER A 116 14.93 -19.88 4.55
CA SER A 116 15.74 -20.67 3.63
C SER A 116 15.12 -22.06 3.40
N LYS A 117 14.63 -22.69 4.45
CA LYS A 117 13.98 -23.99 4.40
C LYS A 117 12.64 -23.94 3.64
N GLU A 118 11.80 -22.93 3.93
CA GLU A 118 10.51 -22.75 3.27
C GLU A 118 10.66 -22.43 1.78
N GLN A 119 11.65 -21.61 1.41
CA GLN A 119 11.89 -21.19 0.04
C GLN A 119 12.66 -22.23 -0.78
N GLY A 120 13.34 -23.17 -0.13
CA GLY A 120 14.27 -24.09 -0.80
C GLY A 120 15.49 -23.38 -1.42
N GLU A 121 15.81 -22.18 -0.95
CA GLU A 121 16.94 -21.37 -1.43
C GLU A 121 17.52 -20.50 -0.31
N ALA A 122 18.76 -20.01 -0.52
CA ALA A 122 19.50 -19.28 0.50
C ALA A 122 18.86 -17.92 0.84
N CYS A 123 18.78 -17.65 2.14
CA CYS A 123 18.52 -16.33 2.70
C CYS A 123 19.73 -15.91 3.54
N HIS A 124 19.87 -14.61 3.73
CA HIS A 124 20.89 -14.04 4.64
C HIS A 124 20.33 -12.81 5.33
N TYR A 125 20.98 -12.35 6.38
CA TYR A 125 20.61 -11.09 7.02
C TYR A 125 21.74 -10.07 6.95
N GLU A 126 21.36 -8.80 6.99
CA GLU A 126 22.27 -7.66 7.07
C GLU A 126 21.79 -6.75 8.21
N LYS A 127 22.72 -6.15 8.93
CA LYS A 127 22.39 -5.12 9.91
C LYS A 127 22.16 -3.79 9.20
N VAL A 128 20.98 -3.20 9.42
CA VAL A 128 20.59 -1.90 8.86
C VAL A 128 20.14 -1.01 10.01
N GLY A 129 20.99 -0.07 10.42
CA GLY A 129 20.73 0.76 11.59
C GLY A 129 20.59 -0.12 12.84
N LYS A 130 19.47 0.00 13.54
CA LYS A 130 19.15 -0.80 14.74
C LYS A 130 18.47 -2.13 14.44
N TYR A 131 18.16 -2.41 13.17
CA TYR A 131 17.45 -3.60 12.76
C TYR A 131 18.36 -4.60 12.05
N TYR A 132 17.88 -5.83 11.95
CA TYR A 132 18.46 -6.90 11.14
C TYR A 132 17.43 -7.32 10.10
N ILE A 133 17.78 -7.18 8.82
CA ILE A 133 16.87 -7.44 7.72
C ILE A 133 17.25 -8.74 7.04
N VAL A 134 16.31 -9.65 6.91
CA VAL A 134 16.50 -10.91 6.21
C VAL A 134 16.12 -10.76 4.76
N TYR A 135 17.00 -11.17 3.88
CA TYR A 135 16.81 -11.12 2.43
C TYR A 135 16.89 -12.51 1.82
N ARG A 136 16.12 -12.72 0.78
CA ARG A 136 16.38 -13.81 -0.14
C ARG A 136 17.64 -13.44 -0.94
N THR A 137 18.68 -14.29 -0.89
CA THR A 137 20.01 -13.94 -1.38
C THR A 137 20.02 -13.66 -2.88
N ARG A 138 19.23 -14.40 -3.65
CA ARG A 138 19.17 -14.30 -5.11
C ARG A 138 18.84 -12.91 -5.64
N ASP A 139 17.83 -12.25 -5.05
CA ASP A 139 17.25 -11.00 -5.58
C ASP A 139 17.05 -9.91 -4.52
N LYS A 140 17.59 -10.13 -3.33
CA LYS A 140 17.46 -9.19 -2.20
C LYS A 140 16.02 -8.86 -1.79
N LYS A 141 15.07 -9.74 -2.10
CA LYS A 141 13.71 -9.59 -1.60
C LYS A 141 13.69 -9.69 -0.08
N VAL A 142 13.08 -8.70 0.58
CA VAL A 142 12.89 -8.72 2.04
C VAL A 142 11.98 -9.89 2.44
N MET A 143 12.48 -10.74 3.33
CA MET A 143 11.75 -11.87 3.88
C MET A 143 11.09 -11.48 5.20
N LYS A 144 9.94 -12.06 5.49
CA LYS A 144 9.20 -11.78 6.72
C LYS A 144 9.93 -12.38 7.93
N ASN A 145 10.17 -11.55 8.95
CA ASN A 145 10.55 -11.98 10.28
C ASN A 145 9.63 -13.12 10.74
N ILE A 146 10.15 -14.07 11.50
CA ILE A 146 9.34 -15.14 12.12
C ILE A 146 8.22 -14.57 13.01
N ASN A 147 8.41 -13.38 13.58
CA ASN A 147 7.43 -12.67 14.39
C ASN A 147 6.61 -11.63 13.58
N TYR A 148 6.66 -11.70 12.24
CA TYR A 148 5.82 -10.88 11.39
C TYR A 148 4.33 -11.10 11.70
N PHE A 149 3.57 -10.02 11.74
CA PHE A 149 2.12 -10.07 11.87
C PHE A 149 1.42 -9.42 10.67
N ARG A 150 0.27 -9.98 10.31
CA ARG A 150 -0.59 -9.40 9.27
C ARG A 150 -1.32 -8.17 9.83
N PRO A 151 -1.62 -7.17 8.97
CA PRO A 151 -2.45 -6.04 9.41
C PRO A 151 -3.85 -6.53 9.80
N ASP A 152 -4.35 -6.06 10.92
CA ASP A 152 -5.74 -6.26 11.34
C ASP A 152 -6.58 -5.09 10.83
N LEU A 153 -7.35 -5.34 9.77
CA LEU A 153 -8.22 -4.34 9.14
C LEU A 153 -9.71 -4.56 9.47
N SER A 154 -9.99 -5.46 10.42
CA SER A 154 -11.37 -5.71 10.86
C SER A 154 -11.97 -4.58 11.70
#